data_20dbef1bec1f1fa887255b8967e67840
#
_entry.id   20dbef1bec1f1fa887255b8967e67840
#
_cell.length_a   1.000
_cell.length_b   1.000
_cell.length_c   1.000
_cell.angle_alpha   90.00
_cell.angle_beta   90.00
_cell.angle_gamma   90.00
#
_symmetry.space_group_name_H-M   'P 1'
#
loop_
_entity.id
_entity.type
_entity.pdbx_description
1 polymer ?
#
loop_
_entity_poly.entity_id
_entity_poly.type
_entity_poly.pdbx_seq_one_letter_code
_entity_poly.pdbx_strand_id
1 'polypeptide(L)'
;MDVLRVNDLDFRQFLSDQDIQNRIKQIAAQINQDLKNESPLFLGILNGSFMFAADLMKEVSIKSEITFVKLSSYSGLQSTGDVRTRIGLETPVKGRVVVIVEDIIDTGKTVFELLEILKKEKPERIIV
;
A
#
# COMPACT_ATOMS: atom_id res chain seq x y z
N MET A 1 -18.73 6.89 25.62
CA MET A 1 -17.61 6.86 24.69
C MET A 1 -16.31 7.07 25.44
N ASP A 2 -15.46 6.11 25.40
CA ASP A 2 -14.22 6.15 26.16
C ASP A 2 -13.26 7.19 25.59
N VAL A 3 -12.68 7.98 26.44
CA VAL A 3 -11.66 8.96 26.10
C VAL A 3 -10.31 8.36 26.49
N LEU A 4 -9.42 8.24 25.54
CA LEU A 4 -8.05 7.81 25.78
C LEU A 4 -7.16 9.00 25.96
N ARG A 5 -6.50 9.10 27.11
CA ARG A 5 -5.55 10.18 27.37
C ARG A 5 -4.12 9.70 27.07
N VAL A 6 -3.46 10.42 26.20
CA VAL A 6 -2.05 10.18 25.86
C VAL A 6 -1.30 11.49 26.09
N ASN A 7 -0.38 11.48 27.05
CA ASN A 7 0.31 12.68 27.53
C ASN A 7 -0.70 13.72 28.01
N ASP A 8 -0.74 14.88 27.38
CA ASP A 8 -1.63 16.01 27.70
C ASP A 8 -2.82 16.12 26.72
N LEU A 9 -3.00 15.13 25.84
CA LEU A 9 -4.07 15.13 24.84
C LEU A 9 -5.11 14.06 25.13
N ASP A 10 -6.35 14.43 24.94
CA ASP A 10 -7.49 13.54 25.03
C ASP A 10 -7.94 13.13 23.63
N PHE A 11 -8.02 11.82 23.41
CA PHE A 11 -8.45 11.24 22.12
C PHE A 11 -9.80 10.56 22.28
N ARG A 12 -10.67 10.79 21.31
CA ARG A 12 -11.93 10.05 21.17
C ARG A 12 -11.90 9.22 19.91
N GLN A 13 -12.55 8.08 19.97
CA GLN A 13 -12.68 7.23 18.80
C GLN A 13 -13.43 7.98 17.69
N PHE A 14 -12.82 8.05 16.51
CA PHE A 14 -13.42 8.65 15.30
C PHE A 14 -13.98 7.56 14.39
N LEU A 15 -13.22 6.50 14.15
CA LEU A 15 -13.64 5.33 13.40
C LEU A 15 -13.49 4.10 14.27
N SER A 16 -14.50 3.25 14.31
CA SER A 16 -14.42 1.98 15.03
C SER A 16 -13.63 0.94 14.23
N ASP A 17 -13.08 -0.05 14.91
CA ASP A 17 -12.50 -1.21 14.24
C ASP A 17 -13.51 -1.87 13.31
N GLN A 18 -14.76 -2.01 13.74
CA GLN A 18 -15.81 -2.61 12.92
C GLN A 18 -16.04 -1.84 11.61
N ASP A 19 -16.03 -0.51 11.66
CA ASP A 19 -16.18 0.33 10.47
C ASP A 19 -15.01 0.12 9.52
N ILE A 20 -13.80 0.06 10.04
CA ILE A 20 -12.59 -0.18 9.26
C ILE A 20 -12.63 -1.57 8.62
N GLN A 21 -12.97 -2.61 9.39
CA GLN A 21 -13.04 -3.97 8.87
C GLN A 21 -14.12 -4.12 7.80
N ASN A 22 -15.26 -3.50 7.99
CA ASN A 22 -16.33 -3.51 6.99
C ASN A 22 -15.87 -2.85 5.68
N ARG A 23 -15.15 -1.74 5.78
CA ARG A 23 -14.63 -1.04 4.61
C ARG A 23 -13.57 -1.87 3.88
N ILE A 24 -12.69 -2.54 4.62
CA ILE A 24 -11.69 -3.45 4.04
C ILE A 24 -12.36 -4.58 3.26
N LYS A 25 -13.42 -5.16 3.80
CA LYS A 25 -14.20 -6.19 3.11
C LYS A 25 -14.82 -5.69 1.81
N GLN A 26 -15.34 -4.46 1.80
CA GLN A 26 -15.87 -3.83 0.60
C GLN A 26 -14.80 -3.62 -0.46
N ILE A 27 -13.63 -3.12 -0.06
CA ILE A 27 -12.49 -2.92 -0.95
C ILE A 27 -12.03 -4.25 -1.53
N ALA A 28 -11.89 -5.27 -0.70
CA ALA A 28 -11.46 -6.60 -1.15
C ALA A 28 -12.48 -7.21 -2.11
N ALA A 29 -13.77 -7.08 -1.85
CA ALA A 29 -14.83 -7.56 -2.74
C ALA A 29 -14.73 -6.89 -4.12
N GLN A 30 -14.48 -5.59 -4.16
CA GLN A 30 -14.29 -4.85 -5.40
C GLN A 30 -13.06 -5.35 -6.16
N ILE A 31 -11.95 -5.55 -5.46
CA ILE A 31 -10.71 -6.08 -6.05
C ILE A 31 -10.94 -7.49 -6.60
N ASN A 32 -11.58 -8.36 -5.83
CA ASN A 32 -11.88 -9.73 -6.24
C ASN A 32 -12.72 -9.77 -7.52
N GLN A 33 -13.63 -8.83 -7.68
CA GLN A 33 -14.45 -8.71 -8.88
C GLN A 33 -13.69 -8.12 -10.06
N ASP A 34 -13.01 -7.00 -9.84
CA ASP A 34 -12.37 -6.24 -10.92
C ASP A 34 -11.13 -6.94 -11.47
N LEU A 35 -10.41 -7.66 -10.62
CA LEU A 35 -9.14 -8.27 -10.96
C LEU A 35 -9.16 -9.81 -10.96
N LYS A 36 -10.34 -10.40 -11.05
CA LYS A 36 -10.53 -11.86 -10.91
C LYS A 36 -9.71 -12.71 -11.89
N ASN A 37 -9.37 -12.18 -13.05
CA ASN A 37 -8.61 -12.91 -14.08
C ASN A 37 -7.16 -12.41 -14.20
N GLU A 38 -6.70 -11.62 -13.24
CA GLU A 38 -5.44 -10.88 -13.37
C GLU A 38 -4.41 -11.47 -12.39
N SER A 39 -3.97 -11.84 -11.70
CA SER A 39 -2.92 -12.19 -10.71
C SER A 39 -2.16 -10.94 -10.27
N PRO A 40 -2.84 -10.01 -9.60
CA PRO A 40 -2.20 -8.75 -9.24
C PRO A 40 -1.08 -8.92 -8.23
N LEU A 41 -0.10 -8.02 -8.29
CA LEU A 41 0.92 -7.85 -7.28
C LEU A 41 0.54 -6.67 -6.39
N PHE A 42 0.26 -6.97 -5.14
CA PHE A 42 0.04 -5.92 -4.13
C PHE A 42 1.39 -5.41 -3.64
N LEU A 43 1.53 -4.10 -3.58
CA LEU A 43 2.74 -3.42 -3.17
C LEU A 43 2.44 -2.54 -1.96
N GLY A 44 2.78 -3.01 -0.78
CA GLY A 44 2.58 -2.27 0.47
C GLY A 44 3.74 -1.32 0.74
N ILE A 45 3.42 -0.11 1.16
CA ILE A 45 4.42 0.90 1.52
C ILE A 45 4.65 0.86 3.03
N LEU A 46 5.81 0.40 3.43
CA LEU A 46 6.20 0.33 4.84
C LEU A 46 6.58 1.73 5.37
N ASN A 47 6.40 2.00 6.65
CA ASN A 47 5.86 1.05 7.64
C ASN A 47 4.33 1.14 7.78
N GLY A 48 3.72 2.27 7.45
CA GLY A 48 2.33 2.59 7.77
C GLY A 48 1.28 1.60 7.27
N SER A 49 1.53 0.96 6.13
CA SER A 49 0.53 0.13 5.49
C SER A 49 0.45 -1.31 6.01
N PHE A 50 1.35 -1.75 6.91
CA PHE A 50 1.46 -3.19 7.20
C PHE A 50 0.18 -3.81 7.77
N MET A 51 -0.50 -3.12 8.69
CA MET A 51 -1.74 -3.63 9.28
C MET A 51 -2.88 -3.66 8.28
N PHE A 52 -3.05 -2.58 7.53
CA PHE A 52 -4.06 -2.52 6.47
C PHE A 52 -3.79 -3.58 5.39
N ALA A 53 -2.55 -3.70 4.96
CA ALA A 53 -2.17 -4.70 3.97
C ALA A 53 -2.48 -6.11 4.45
N ALA A 54 -2.16 -6.44 5.70
CA ALA A 54 -2.45 -7.74 6.28
C ALA A 54 -3.95 -8.03 6.30
N ASP A 55 -4.75 -7.09 6.76
CA ASP A 55 -6.20 -7.25 6.85
C ASP A 55 -6.84 -7.35 5.46
N LEU A 56 -6.37 -6.54 4.51
CA LEU A 56 -6.84 -6.58 3.13
C LEU A 56 -6.55 -7.94 2.48
N MET A 57 -5.33 -8.44 2.64
CA MET A 57 -4.94 -9.71 2.02
C MET A 57 -5.68 -10.92 2.59
N LYS A 58 -6.17 -10.85 3.81
CA LYS A 58 -7.04 -11.90 4.37
C LYS A 58 -8.39 -11.98 3.66
N GLU A 59 -8.86 -10.89 3.08
CA GLU A 59 -10.15 -10.80 2.40
C GLU A 59 -10.04 -10.91 0.87
N VAL A 60 -8.83 -10.79 0.32
CA VAL A 60 -8.59 -10.99 -1.11
C VAL A 60 -8.57 -12.49 -1.41
N SER A 61 -9.49 -12.95 -2.28
CA SER A 61 -9.67 -14.36 -2.60
C SER A 61 -9.09 -14.78 -3.94
N ILE A 62 -8.73 -13.84 -4.79
CA ILE A 62 -8.14 -14.13 -6.09
C ILE A 62 -6.64 -14.48 -5.95
N LYS A 63 -6.10 -15.17 -6.94
CA LYS A 63 -4.67 -15.44 -6.99
C LYS A 63 -3.90 -14.12 -7.05
N SER A 64 -3.00 -13.92 -6.10
CA SER A 64 -2.25 -12.67 -5.97
C SER A 64 -0.96 -12.91 -5.20
N GLU A 65 -0.08 -11.93 -5.28
CA GLU A 65 1.13 -11.86 -4.48
C GLU A 65 1.15 -10.53 -3.73
N ILE A 66 1.90 -10.46 -2.64
CA ILE A 66 2.19 -9.20 -1.96
C ILE A 66 3.68 -9.07 -1.72
N THR A 67 4.19 -7.87 -1.93
CA THR A 67 5.54 -7.49 -1.56
C THR A 67 5.50 -6.11 -0.92
N PHE A 68 6.58 -5.71 -0.28
CA PHE A 68 6.66 -4.43 0.42
C PHE A 68 7.84 -3.63 -0.07
N VAL A 69 7.66 -2.32 -0.06
CA VAL A 69 8.73 -1.37 -0.34
C VAL A 69 8.76 -0.33 0.75
N LYS A 70 9.88 0.34 0.88
CA LYS A 70 10.04 1.46 1.81
C LYS A 70 10.69 2.60 1.06
N LEU A 71 10.03 3.75 1.05
CA LEU A 71 10.60 4.96 0.46
C LEU A 71 11.48 5.64 1.48
N SER A 72 12.72 5.85 1.11
CA SER A 72 13.67 6.59 1.92
C SER A 72 13.41 8.08 1.77
N SER A 73 13.25 8.78 2.90
CA SER A 73 13.08 10.23 2.93
C SER A 73 14.40 10.99 2.77
N TYR A 74 15.48 10.32 2.39
CA TYR A 74 16.77 10.98 2.17
C TYR A 74 16.73 11.84 0.91
N SER A 75 16.39 13.09 1.08
CA SER A 75 16.64 14.11 0.08
C SER A 75 18.14 14.44 0.10
N GLY A 76 18.83 14.26 -1.01
CA GLY A 76 20.18 14.76 -1.19
C GLY A 76 21.30 13.74 -1.22
N LEU A 77 21.08 12.49 -0.88
CA LEU A 77 22.02 11.44 -1.18
C LEU A 77 21.67 10.87 -2.55
N GLN A 78 22.52 11.15 -3.52
CA GLN A 78 22.43 10.50 -4.82
C GLN A 78 22.63 9.00 -4.60
N SER A 79 21.55 8.27 -4.64
CA SER A 79 21.67 6.84 -4.71
C SER A 79 22.16 6.48 -6.11
N THR A 80 23.35 5.93 -6.17
CA THR A 80 23.93 5.37 -7.39
C THR A 80 23.41 3.96 -7.65
N GLY A 81 22.48 3.47 -6.80
CA GLY A 81 21.95 2.13 -6.90
C GLY A 81 20.77 1.99 -7.84
N ASP A 82 20.51 0.76 -8.26
CA ASP A 82 19.33 0.37 -8.97
C ASP A 82 18.07 0.86 -8.20
N VAL A 83 17.07 1.29 -8.95
CA VAL A 83 15.77 1.74 -8.43
C VAL A 83 15.15 0.70 -7.49
N ARG A 84 15.27 -0.58 -7.83
CA ARG A 84 14.79 -1.68 -6.99
C ARG A 84 15.44 -1.68 -5.61
N THR A 85 16.74 -1.43 -5.57
CA THR A 85 17.50 -1.37 -4.32
C THR A 85 17.08 -0.17 -3.47
N ARG A 86 16.77 0.98 -4.10
CA ARG A 86 16.32 2.18 -3.41
C ARG A 86 15.06 1.98 -2.60
N ILE A 87 14.11 1.21 -3.11
CA ILE A 87 12.80 1.00 -2.48
C ILE A 87 12.64 -0.40 -1.89
N GLY A 88 13.65 -1.25 -2.04
CA GLY A 88 13.59 -2.63 -1.56
C GLY A 88 12.68 -3.52 -2.38
N LEU A 89 12.45 -3.20 -3.64
CA LEU A 89 11.60 -3.99 -4.53
C LEU A 89 12.34 -5.25 -4.98
N GLU A 90 11.89 -6.40 -4.48
CA GLU A 90 12.48 -7.70 -4.81
C GLU A 90 11.71 -8.42 -5.93
N THR A 91 10.42 -8.16 -6.05
CA THR A 91 9.56 -8.83 -7.03
C THR A 91 9.49 -8.02 -8.32
N PRO A 92 9.72 -8.65 -9.50
CA PRO A 92 9.57 -7.95 -10.77
C PRO A 92 8.13 -7.49 -11.01
N VAL A 93 7.96 -6.26 -11.47
CA VAL A 93 6.64 -5.66 -11.76
C VAL A 93 6.33 -5.59 -13.26
N LYS A 94 7.31 -5.88 -14.10
CA LYS A 94 7.16 -5.79 -15.55
C LYS A 94 5.98 -6.63 -16.05
N GLY A 95 5.07 -5.99 -16.78
CA GLY A 95 3.91 -6.67 -17.35
C GLY A 95 2.85 -7.06 -16.33
N ARG A 96 2.97 -6.63 -15.08
CA ARG A 96 2.04 -7.01 -14.01
C ARG A 96 1.07 -5.89 -13.69
N VAL A 97 -0.12 -6.28 -13.25
CA VAL A 97 -1.05 -5.34 -12.60
C VAL A 97 -0.57 -5.15 -11.16
N VAL A 98 -0.23 -3.93 -10.81
CA VAL A 98 0.30 -3.57 -9.48
C VAL A 98 -0.74 -2.79 -8.72
N VAL A 99 -1.06 -3.23 -7.51
CA VAL A 99 -1.98 -2.54 -6.60
C VAL A 99 -1.17 -1.97 -5.45
N ILE A 100 -1.06 -0.66 -5.38
CA ILE A 100 -0.36 0.02 -4.29
C ILE A 100 -1.27 0.08 -3.07
N VAL A 101 -0.74 -0.37 -1.93
CA VAL A 101 -1.44 -0.33 -0.65
C VAL A 101 -0.76 0.69 0.24
N GLU A 102 -1.48 1.77 0.54
CA GLU A 102 -1.02 2.85 1.42
C GLU A 102 -2.09 3.12 2.48
N ASP A 103 -1.67 3.44 3.69
CA ASP A 103 -2.59 3.70 4.79
C ASP A 103 -3.27 5.06 4.67
N ILE A 104 -2.50 6.09 4.40
CA ILE A 104 -2.99 7.47 4.24
C ILE A 104 -2.29 8.14 3.07
N ILE A 105 -3.07 8.71 2.16
CA ILE A 105 -2.55 9.59 1.13
C ILE A 105 -2.80 11.03 1.60
N ASP A 106 -1.76 11.66 2.13
CA ASP A 106 -1.86 13.02 2.63
C ASP A 106 -1.65 14.03 1.49
N THR A 107 -0.41 14.37 1.18
CA THR A 107 -0.09 15.29 0.06
C THR A 107 -0.05 14.58 -1.29
N GLY A 108 0.04 13.27 -1.28
CA GLY A 108 0.26 12.45 -2.48
C GLY A 108 1.72 12.35 -2.92
N LYS A 109 2.62 13.03 -2.24
CA LYS A 109 4.05 13.08 -2.63
C LYS A 109 4.69 11.69 -2.65
N THR A 110 4.45 10.89 -1.61
CA THR A 110 5.00 9.54 -1.50
C THR A 110 4.51 8.64 -2.62
N VAL A 111 3.21 8.65 -2.87
CA VAL A 111 2.60 7.83 -3.94
C VAL A 111 3.09 8.31 -5.30
N PHE A 112 3.16 9.62 -5.52
CA PHE A 112 3.65 10.18 -6.76
C PHE A 112 5.09 9.74 -7.05
N GLU A 113 5.97 9.82 -6.06
CA GLU A 113 7.36 9.38 -6.18
C GLU A 113 7.44 7.88 -6.52
N LEU A 114 6.67 7.07 -5.83
CA LEU A 114 6.61 5.63 -6.11
C LEU A 114 6.10 5.35 -7.52
N LEU A 115 5.07 6.05 -7.98
CA LEU A 115 4.56 5.92 -9.34
C LEU A 115 5.61 6.21 -10.39
N GLU A 116 6.39 7.27 -10.20
CA GLU A 116 7.47 7.62 -11.12
C GLU A 116 8.57 6.55 -11.17
N ILE A 117 8.86 5.95 -10.03
CA ILE A 117 9.81 4.83 -9.94
C ILE A 117 9.27 3.61 -10.67
N LEU A 118 8.02 3.22 -10.38
CA LEU A 118 7.42 2.00 -10.92
C LEU A 118 7.19 2.07 -12.44
N LYS A 119 6.85 3.23 -12.98
CA LYS A 119 6.65 3.40 -14.42
C LYS A 119 7.87 3.01 -15.24
N LYS A 120 9.06 3.24 -14.70
CA LYS A 120 10.32 2.87 -15.36
C LYS A 120 10.51 1.34 -15.46
N GLU A 121 9.85 0.58 -14.60
CA GLU A 121 9.89 -0.88 -14.59
C GLU A 121 8.80 -1.51 -15.48
N LYS A 122 8.04 -0.71 -16.20
CA LYS A 122 7.06 -1.11 -17.21
C LYS A 122 5.99 -2.10 -16.72
N PRO A 123 5.25 -1.80 -15.64
CA PRO A 123 4.08 -2.58 -15.28
C PRO A 123 3.00 -2.47 -16.36
N GLU A 124 2.08 -3.43 -16.39
CA GLU A 124 0.92 -3.35 -17.27
C GLU A 124 -0.01 -2.20 -16.83
N ARG A 125 -0.28 -2.12 -15.54
CA ARG A 125 -1.19 -1.14 -14.96
C ARG A 125 -0.88 -0.96 -13.48
N ILE A 126 -1.07 0.26 -12.99
CA ILE A 126 -0.92 0.58 -11.57
C ILE A 126 -2.25 1.11 -11.03
N ILE A 127 -2.69 0.54 -9.92
CA ILE A 127 -3.90 0.93 -9.20
C ILE A 127 -3.47 1.38 -7.79
N VAL A 128 -4.07 2.45 -7.29
CA VAL A 128 -3.80 2.95 -5.93
C VAL A 128 -5.04 2.83 -5.09
#